data_d2b365055d547cb3282a04437a274c02
#
_entry.id   d2b365055d547cb3282a04437a274c02
#
_cell.length_a   1.000
_cell.length_b   1.000
_cell.length_c   1.000
_cell.angle_alpha   90.00
_cell.angle_beta   90.00
_cell.angle_gamma   90.00
#
_symmetry.space_group_name_H-M   'P 1'
#
loop_
_entity.id
_entity.type
_entity.pdbx_description
1 polymer ?
#
loop_
_entity_poly.entity_id
_entity_poly.type
_entity_poly.pdbx_seq_one_letter_code
_entity_poly.pdbx_strand_id
1 'polypeptide(L)'
;MTVAAPLAWTPPPLQLPADLKLTPEQFAQVCAANPEAVLELSADGQLITMTPTGSETGSRNSRLVMRLQLWADRAGGWKVFDSSTGFALPDGSVLSPDAALIELERWQALSTEQRRGFAPLCPDLVVELASPSDQGPRGAAALRDKMARYQANGARLGWLLLPDEQAVEVWAGSGQPTRHGQAQQLQGGAEFPGLKLDLSEIWAG
;
A
#
# COMPACT_ATOMS: atom_id res chain seq x y z
N MET A 1 50.60 16.87 -8.29
CA MET A 1 50.31 15.90 -7.22
C MET A 1 48.79 15.83 -7.07
N THR A 2 48.16 14.74 -7.55
CA THR A 2 46.71 14.55 -7.42
C THR A 2 46.46 13.93 -6.04
N VAL A 3 45.84 14.68 -5.14
CA VAL A 3 45.45 14.17 -3.83
C VAL A 3 44.25 13.26 -4.06
N ALA A 4 44.40 11.97 -3.82
CA ALA A 4 43.28 11.03 -3.84
C ALA A 4 42.26 11.45 -2.77
N ALA A 5 40.98 11.59 -3.18
CA ALA A 5 39.91 11.82 -2.23
C ALA A 5 39.85 10.63 -1.25
N PRO A 6 39.64 10.88 0.05
CA PRO A 6 39.52 9.80 1.02
C PRO A 6 38.33 8.92 0.62
N LEU A 7 38.53 7.60 0.60
CA LEU A 7 37.47 6.63 0.45
C LEU A 7 36.41 6.91 1.54
N ALA A 8 35.20 7.30 1.13
CA ALA A 8 34.08 7.47 2.05
C ALA A 8 33.82 6.12 2.73
N TRP A 9 34.08 6.03 4.03
CA TRP A 9 33.73 4.85 4.80
C TRP A 9 32.22 4.76 4.88
N THR A 10 31.65 3.74 4.24
CA THR A 10 30.26 3.40 4.39
C THR A 10 30.15 2.30 5.44
N PRO A 11 29.44 2.52 6.56
CA PRO A 11 29.23 1.46 7.53
C PRO A 11 28.49 0.29 6.87
N PRO A 12 28.75 -0.96 7.30
CA PRO A 12 27.96 -2.09 6.82
C PRO A 12 26.48 -1.87 7.14
N PRO A 13 25.56 -2.39 6.30
CA PRO A 13 24.14 -2.26 6.55
C PRO A 13 23.80 -2.87 7.93
N LEU A 14 23.02 -2.15 8.71
CA LEU A 14 22.56 -2.62 10.01
C LEU A 14 21.73 -3.89 9.81
N GLN A 15 22.14 -4.98 10.44
CA GLN A 15 21.36 -6.21 10.49
C GLN A 15 20.53 -6.22 11.78
N LEU A 16 19.21 -6.28 11.61
CA LEU A 16 18.30 -6.41 12.74
C LEU A 16 18.11 -7.88 13.10
N PRO A 17 18.03 -8.25 14.40
CA PRO A 17 17.66 -9.60 14.81
C PRO A 17 16.32 -9.99 14.22
N ALA A 18 16.18 -11.23 13.75
CA ALA A 18 14.94 -11.73 13.15
C ALA A 18 13.76 -11.81 14.15
N ASP A 19 14.07 -11.81 15.44
CA ASP A 19 13.11 -11.83 16.55
C ASP A 19 12.82 -10.44 17.15
N LEU A 20 13.42 -9.37 16.57
CA LEU A 20 13.14 -8.00 16.99
C LEU A 20 11.69 -7.67 16.69
N LYS A 21 10.96 -7.29 17.74
CA LYS A 21 9.55 -6.85 17.64
C LYS A 21 9.43 -5.42 18.13
N LEU A 22 8.68 -4.62 17.39
CA LEU A 22 8.42 -3.23 17.69
C LEU A 22 6.93 -3.03 18.02
N THR A 23 6.64 -2.11 18.93
CA THR A 23 5.29 -1.55 19.03
C THR A 23 5.06 -0.52 17.92
N PRO A 24 3.82 -0.14 17.61
CA PRO A 24 3.54 0.94 16.64
C PRO A 24 4.22 2.26 16.99
N GLU A 25 4.36 2.59 18.27
CA GLU A 25 5.04 3.81 18.74
C GLU A 25 6.56 3.73 18.51
N GLN A 26 7.17 2.58 18.77
CA GLN A 26 8.59 2.34 18.48
C GLN A 26 8.85 2.35 16.97
N PHE A 27 7.93 1.77 16.19
CA PHE A 27 8.00 1.81 14.73
C PHE A 27 7.94 3.26 14.20
N ALA A 28 7.04 4.09 14.73
CA ALA A 28 6.99 5.51 14.36
C ALA A 28 8.30 6.25 14.67
N GLN A 29 8.97 5.93 15.79
CA GLN A 29 10.30 6.48 16.12
C GLN A 29 11.37 6.00 15.12
N VAL A 30 11.33 4.72 14.71
CA VAL A 30 12.24 4.18 13.70
C VAL A 30 12.04 4.91 12.37
N CYS A 31 10.80 5.09 11.92
CA CYS A 31 10.51 5.84 10.68
C CYS A 31 11.00 7.30 10.77
N ALA A 32 10.76 7.97 11.90
CA ALA A 32 11.20 9.34 12.09
C ALA A 32 12.74 9.48 12.06
N ALA A 33 13.47 8.47 12.54
CA ALA A 33 14.93 8.43 12.50
C ALA A 33 15.50 8.01 11.12
N ASN A 34 14.65 7.46 10.22
CA ASN A 34 15.04 6.94 8.91
C ASN A 34 14.08 7.44 7.81
N PRO A 35 14.01 8.75 7.53
CA PRO A 35 13.01 9.34 6.64
C PRO A 35 13.11 8.86 5.18
N GLU A 36 14.26 8.33 4.78
CA GLU A 36 14.49 7.79 3.44
C GLU A 36 14.10 6.30 3.30
N ALA A 37 13.79 5.62 4.42
CA ALA A 37 13.44 4.22 4.41
C ALA A 37 11.93 4.02 4.23
N VAL A 38 11.55 3.13 3.31
CA VAL A 38 10.15 2.69 3.17
C VAL A 38 9.96 1.45 4.03
N LEU A 39 9.18 1.60 5.09
CA LEU A 39 9.03 0.60 6.14
C LEU A 39 7.57 0.29 6.40
N GLU A 40 7.28 -0.96 6.74
CA GLU A 40 6.00 -1.42 7.26
C GLU A 40 6.20 -2.19 8.56
N LEU A 41 5.15 -2.33 9.35
CA LEU A 41 5.12 -3.11 10.57
C LEU A 41 4.07 -4.21 10.45
N SER A 42 4.46 -5.46 10.67
CA SER A 42 3.50 -6.55 10.74
C SER A 42 2.72 -6.53 12.07
N ALA A 43 1.59 -7.22 12.15
CA ALA A 43 0.78 -7.28 13.37
C ALA A 43 1.50 -7.94 14.55
N ASP A 44 2.49 -8.81 14.29
CA ASP A 44 3.32 -9.40 15.33
C ASP A 44 4.58 -8.57 15.67
N GLY A 45 4.65 -7.33 15.15
CA GLY A 45 5.69 -6.35 15.46
C GLY A 45 6.98 -6.47 14.65
N GLN A 46 7.02 -7.28 13.59
CA GLN A 46 8.20 -7.40 12.75
C GLN A 46 8.32 -6.21 11.79
N LEU A 47 9.54 -5.69 11.67
CA LEU A 47 9.87 -4.64 10.71
C LEU A 47 10.01 -5.24 9.30
N ILE A 48 9.26 -4.69 8.35
CA ILE A 48 9.32 -5.04 6.94
C ILE A 48 9.98 -3.87 6.20
N THR A 49 11.04 -4.15 5.46
CA THR A 49 11.73 -3.16 4.64
C THR A 49 11.33 -3.31 3.18
N MET A 50 10.98 -2.20 2.55
CA MET A 50 10.61 -2.16 1.14
C MET A 50 11.74 -1.56 0.30
N THR A 51 11.92 -2.05 -0.91
CA THR A 51 12.84 -1.46 -1.88
C THR A 51 12.10 -0.53 -2.83
N PRO A 52 12.75 0.51 -3.38
CA PRO A 52 12.13 1.31 -4.43
C PRO A 52 11.67 0.43 -5.59
N THR A 53 10.47 0.71 -6.08
CA THR A 53 9.89 -0.02 -7.22
C THR A 53 10.52 0.42 -8.55
N GLY A 54 10.47 -0.46 -9.57
CA GLY A 54 10.93 -0.12 -10.92
C GLY A 54 10.06 0.96 -11.58
N SER A 55 10.63 1.65 -12.60
CA SER A 55 9.98 2.77 -13.28
C SER A 55 8.63 2.41 -13.91
N GLU A 56 8.48 1.21 -14.44
CA GLU A 56 7.22 0.74 -15.03
C GLU A 56 6.12 0.61 -13.97
N THR A 57 6.40 -0.03 -12.84
CA THR A 57 5.47 -0.13 -11.71
C THR A 57 5.14 1.26 -11.16
N GLY A 58 6.12 2.16 -11.04
CA GLY A 58 5.90 3.54 -10.63
C GLY A 58 4.97 4.31 -11.59
N SER A 59 5.10 4.08 -12.93
CA SER A 59 4.20 4.65 -13.93
C SER A 59 2.77 4.15 -13.75
N ARG A 60 2.59 2.83 -13.59
CA ARG A 60 1.27 2.21 -13.32
C ARG A 60 0.64 2.75 -12.04
N ASN A 61 1.43 2.88 -10.97
CA ASN A 61 0.94 3.39 -9.69
C ASN A 61 0.49 4.85 -9.78
N SER A 62 1.24 5.70 -10.49
CA SER A 62 0.84 7.09 -10.74
C SER A 62 -0.48 7.19 -11.48
N ARG A 63 -0.71 6.35 -12.50
CA ARG A 63 -2.00 6.29 -13.23
C ARG A 63 -3.13 5.82 -12.33
N LEU A 64 -2.90 4.80 -11.51
CA LEU A 64 -3.87 4.27 -10.56
C LEU A 64 -4.34 5.37 -9.60
N VAL A 65 -3.41 6.04 -8.93
CA VAL A 65 -3.71 7.13 -7.98
C VAL A 65 -4.45 8.27 -8.69
N MET A 66 -3.99 8.69 -9.87
CA MET A 66 -4.66 9.72 -10.67
C MET A 66 -6.11 9.35 -11.02
N ARG A 67 -6.37 8.12 -11.44
CA ARG A 67 -7.73 7.67 -11.79
C ARG A 67 -8.66 7.63 -10.59
N LEU A 68 -8.16 7.18 -9.45
CA LEU A 68 -8.91 7.22 -8.19
C LEU A 68 -9.20 8.66 -7.76
N GLN A 69 -8.23 9.57 -7.89
CA GLN A 69 -8.41 10.99 -7.55
C GLN A 69 -9.47 11.66 -8.45
N LEU A 70 -9.41 11.43 -9.76
CA LEU A 70 -10.40 11.97 -10.71
C LEU A 70 -11.83 11.48 -10.41
N TRP A 71 -11.96 10.24 -9.95
CA TRP A 71 -13.27 9.75 -9.51
C TRP A 71 -13.68 10.40 -8.18
N ALA A 72 -12.79 10.45 -7.20
CA ALA A 72 -13.06 11.02 -5.88
C ALA A 72 -13.49 12.50 -5.97
N ASP A 73 -12.85 13.28 -6.85
CA ASP A 73 -13.18 14.69 -7.10
C ASP A 73 -14.61 14.86 -7.65
N ARG A 74 -15.07 13.92 -8.49
CA ARG A 74 -16.42 13.95 -9.07
C ARG A 74 -17.49 13.44 -8.12
N ALA A 75 -17.17 12.35 -7.41
CA ALA A 75 -18.10 11.70 -6.48
C ALA A 75 -18.31 12.53 -5.22
N GLY A 76 -17.26 13.23 -4.77
CA GLY A 76 -17.20 13.87 -3.47
C GLY A 76 -17.16 12.87 -2.31
N GLY A 77 -16.83 13.34 -1.12
CA GLY A 77 -16.88 12.53 0.09
C GLY A 77 -15.74 11.51 0.25
N TRP A 78 -14.69 11.57 -0.55
CA TRP A 78 -13.57 10.64 -0.52
C TRP A 78 -12.23 11.37 -0.47
N LYS A 79 -11.26 10.75 0.18
CA LYS A 79 -9.86 11.18 0.20
C LYS A 79 -8.99 10.05 -0.34
N VAL A 80 -8.08 10.41 -1.26
CA VAL A 80 -7.15 9.48 -1.91
C VAL A 80 -5.78 9.57 -1.26
N PHE A 81 -5.09 8.43 -1.17
CA PHE A 81 -3.74 8.31 -0.65
C PHE A 81 -2.90 7.46 -1.60
N ASP A 82 -1.62 7.79 -1.68
CA ASP A 82 -0.62 7.09 -2.48
C ASP A 82 0.21 6.10 -1.63
N SER A 83 1.13 5.41 -2.28
CA SER A 83 1.99 4.38 -1.70
C SER A 83 2.97 4.87 -0.63
N SER A 84 3.12 6.18 -0.44
CA SER A 84 3.96 6.74 0.63
C SER A 84 3.23 6.86 1.97
N THR A 85 1.93 6.55 1.99
CA THR A 85 1.07 6.75 3.17
C THR A 85 0.88 5.46 3.95
N GLY A 86 1.36 5.43 5.19
CA GLY A 86 1.12 4.33 6.14
C GLY A 86 -0.13 4.53 6.98
N PHE A 87 -0.82 3.44 7.30
CA PHE A 87 -2.01 3.39 8.16
C PHE A 87 -1.78 2.43 9.31
N ALA A 88 -2.03 2.88 10.55
CA ALA A 88 -2.00 2.02 11.73
C ALA A 88 -3.34 1.26 11.83
N LEU A 89 -3.30 -0.03 11.52
CA LEU A 89 -4.48 -0.87 11.48
C LEU A 89 -4.90 -1.33 12.90
N PRO A 90 -6.17 -1.71 13.11
CA PRO A 90 -6.66 -2.17 14.41
C PRO A 90 -5.89 -3.33 15.03
N ASP A 91 -5.25 -4.19 14.21
CA ASP A 91 -4.44 -5.33 14.69
C ASP A 91 -3.01 -4.94 15.12
N GLY A 92 -2.67 -3.65 15.09
CA GLY A 92 -1.35 -3.12 15.45
C GLY A 92 -0.34 -3.11 14.31
N SER A 93 -0.68 -3.60 13.12
CA SER A 93 0.19 -3.44 11.95
C SER A 93 0.17 -2.01 11.43
N VAL A 94 1.25 -1.60 10.76
CA VAL A 94 1.31 -0.34 10.00
C VAL A 94 1.67 -0.68 8.57
N LEU A 95 0.71 -0.50 7.67
CA LEU A 95 0.83 -0.90 6.26
C LEU A 95 0.58 0.27 5.31
N SER A 96 1.25 0.25 4.17
CA SER A 96 1.15 1.26 3.11
C SER A 96 0.66 0.61 1.82
N PRO A 97 -0.63 0.76 1.45
CA PRO A 97 -1.13 0.26 0.18
C PRO A 97 -0.64 1.12 -0.98
N ASP A 98 -0.53 0.56 -2.18
CA ASP A 98 -0.15 1.31 -3.38
C ASP A 98 -1.12 2.46 -3.70
N ALA A 99 -2.39 2.28 -3.41
CA ALA A 99 -3.38 3.35 -3.39
C ALA A 99 -4.49 3.04 -2.38
N ALA A 100 -5.08 4.06 -1.78
CA ALA A 100 -6.18 3.90 -0.85
C ALA A 100 -7.23 5.01 -0.97
N LEU A 101 -8.46 4.68 -0.57
CA LEU A 101 -9.55 5.64 -0.36
C LEU A 101 -10.03 5.56 1.08
N ILE A 102 -10.30 6.72 1.66
CA ILE A 102 -10.96 6.86 2.96
C ILE A 102 -12.15 7.79 2.78
N GLU A 103 -13.28 7.40 3.37
CA GLU A 103 -14.45 8.27 3.46
C GLU A 103 -14.10 9.57 4.19
N LEU A 104 -14.46 10.71 3.61
CA LEU A 104 -14.03 12.02 4.09
C LEU A 104 -14.48 12.29 5.54
N GLU A 105 -15.67 11.82 5.92
CA GLU A 105 -16.18 11.95 7.29
C GLU A 105 -15.28 11.19 8.28
N ARG A 106 -14.88 9.96 7.96
CA ARG A 106 -13.95 9.16 8.79
C ARG A 106 -12.61 9.87 8.92
N TRP A 107 -12.09 10.40 7.82
CA TRP A 107 -10.85 11.17 7.84
C TRP A 107 -10.95 12.45 8.68
N GLN A 108 -12.06 13.18 8.58
CA GLN A 108 -12.29 14.42 9.32
C GLN A 108 -12.51 14.19 10.83
N ALA A 109 -13.00 13.02 11.22
CA ALA A 109 -13.15 12.62 12.61
C ALA A 109 -11.80 12.43 13.35
N LEU A 110 -10.70 12.23 12.61
CA LEU A 110 -9.37 12.12 13.20
C LEU A 110 -8.87 13.45 13.72
N SER A 111 -8.12 13.43 14.83
CA SER A 111 -7.40 14.60 15.32
C SER A 111 -6.32 15.07 14.35
N THR A 112 -5.87 16.30 14.49
CA THR A 112 -4.76 16.82 13.67
C THR A 112 -3.48 16.00 13.86
N GLU A 113 -3.22 15.52 15.07
CA GLU A 113 -2.07 14.68 15.38
C GLU A 113 -2.15 13.31 14.70
N GLN A 114 -3.32 12.65 14.78
CA GLN A 114 -3.57 11.39 14.09
C GLN A 114 -3.41 11.49 12.57
N ARG A 115 -3.82 12.62 11.98
CA ARG A 115 -3.67 12.88 10.53
C ARG A 115 -2.25 13.18 10.10
N ARG A 116 -1.38 13.63 11.01
CA ARG A 116 0.04 13.91 10.73
C ARG A 116 0.93 12.67 10.88
N GLY A 117 0.51 11.71 11.67
CA GLY A 117 1.17 10.42 11.83
C GLY A 117 0.56 9.33 10.96
N PHE A 118 0.76 8.08 11.36
CA PHE A 118 0.05 6.94 10.78
C PHE A 118 -1.40 6.96 11.27
N ALA A 119 -2.33 7.28 10.36
CA ALA A 119 -3.74 7.39 10.72
C ALA A 119 -4.26 6.07 11.31
N PRO A 120 -4.88 6.09 12.54
CA PRO A 120 -5.30 4.87 13.24
C PRO A 120 -6.63 4.35 12.69
N LEU A 121 -6.63 3.90 11.44
CA LEU A 121 -7.79 3.32 10.76
C LEU A 121 -7.34 2.46 9.57
N CYS A 122 -8.17 1.50 9.19
CA CYS A 122 -8.04 0.83 7.92
C CYS A 122 -8.76 1.63 6.82
N PRO A 123 -8.16 1.87 5.64
CA PRO A 123 -8.84 2.48 4.50
C PRO A 123 -10.07 1.69 4.05
N ASP A 124 -11.04 2.39 3.45
CA ASP A 124 -12.28 1.79 2.93
C ASP A 124 -12.04 1.00 1.65
N LEU A 125 -11.18 1.52 0.77
CA LEU A 125 -10.69 0.79 -0.40
C LEU A 125 -9.16 0.79 -0.35
N VAL A 126 -8.58 -0.38 -0.63
CA VAL A 126 -7.13 -0.57 -0.76
C VAL A 126 -6.80 -1.19 -2.12
N VAL A 127 -5.70 -0.77 -2.70
CA VAL A 127 -5.19 -1.37 -3.94
C VAL A 127 -3.72 -1.72 -3.74
N GLU A 128 -3.38 -2.96 -4.08
CA GLU A 128 -2.00 -3.43 -4.19
C GLU A 128 -1.71 -3.75 -5.66
N LEU A 129 -0.56 -3.35 -6.14
CA LEU A 129 -0.10 -3.54 -7.52
C LEU A 129 1.16 -4.41 -7.50
N ALA A 130 1.04 -5.65 -7.92
CA ALA A 130 2.19 -6.54 -8.00
C ALA A 130 3.26 -5.98 -8.94
N SER A 131 4.50 -6.06 -8.50
CA SER A 131 5.70 -5.63 -9.20
C SER A 131 6.54 -6.83 -9.65
N PRO A 132 7.54 -6.67 -10.51
CA PRO A 132 8.44 -7.76 -10.86
C PRO A 132 9.17 -8.40 -9.67
N SER A 133 9.36 -7.67 -8.56
CA SER A 133 9.91 -8.23 -7.32
C SER A 133 8.97 -9.20 -6.61
N ASP A 134 7.67 -9.11 -6.89
CA ASP A 134 6.63 -9.98 -6.33
C ASP A 134 6.32 -11.18 -7.23
N GLN A 135 7.15 -11.41 -8.26
CA GLN A 135 6.98 -12.55 -9.14
C GLN A 135 7.19 -13.89 -8.43
N GLY A 136 6.36 -14.85 -8.83
CA GLY A 136 6.37 -16.18 -8.27
C GLY A 136 5.43 -16.38 -7.07
N PRO A 137 5.23 -17.65 -6.69
CA PRO A 137 4.20 -18.00 -5.70
C PRO A 137 4.39 -17.35 -4.33
N ARG A 138 5.64 -17.10 -3.93
CA ARG A 138 5.95 -16.52 -2.60
C ARG A 138 5.62 -15.02 -2.53
N GLY A 139 5.94 -14.26 -3.59
CA GLY A 139 5.60 -12.83 -3.65
C GLY A 139 4.09 -12.61 -3.74
N ALA A 140 3.41 -13.33 -4.64
CA ALA A 140 1.96 -13.28 -4.74
C ALA A 140 1.25 -13.72 -3.44
N ALA A 141 1.82 -14.69 -2.71
CA ALA A 141 1.29 -15.09 -1.40
C ALA A 141 1.42 -13.96 -0.37
N ALA A 142 2.56 -13.28 -0.30
CA ALA A 142 2.76 -12.16 0.63
C ALA A 142 1.76 -11.01 0.36
N LEU A 143 1.51 -10.69 -0.93
CA LEU A 143 0.49 -9.70 -1.29
C LEU A 143 -0.92 -10.15 -0.91
N ARG A 144 -1.26 -11.43 -1.09
CA ARG A 144 -2.55 -11.96 -0.64
C ARG A 144 -2.70 -11.92 0.88
N ASP A 145 -1.64 -12.22 1.62
CA ASP A 145 -1.62 -12.11 3.08
C ASP A 145 -1.84 -10.65 3.52
N LYS A 146 -1.23 -9.69 2.81
CA LYS A 146 -1.43 -8.26 3.05
C LYS A 146 -2.89 -7.85 2.77
N MET A 147 -3.46 -8.30 1.64
CA MET A 147 -4.87 -8.06 1.29
C MET A 147 -5.84 -8.67 2.32
N ALA A 148 -5.58 -9.91 2.76
CA ALA A 148 -6.38 -10.56 3.80
C ALA A 148 -6.33 -9.77 5.11
N ARG A 149 -5.19 -9.17 5.44
CA ARG A 149 -5.02 -8.32 6.61
C ARG A 149 -5.86 -7.04 6.50
N TYR A 150 -5.83 -6.34 5.37
CA TYR A 150 -6.71 -5.19 5.15
C TYR A 150 -8.20 -5.57 5.30
N GLN A 151 -8.61 -6.68 4.69
CA GLN A 151 -9.98 -7.18 4.81
C GLN A 151 -10.36 -7.48 6.28
N ALA A 152 -9.50 -8.16 7.03
CA ALA A 152 -9.72 -8.47 8.44
C ALA A 152 -9.78 -7.22 9.34
N ASN A 153 -9.11 -6.12 8.93
CA ASN A 153 -9.10 -4.85 9.63
C ASN A 153 -10.19 -3.87 9.16
N GLY A 154 -11.10 -4.29 8.28
CA GLY A 154 -12.30 -3.55 7.92
C GLY A 154 -12.26 -2.81 6.58
N ALA A 155 -11.30 -3.10 5.70
CA ALA A 155 -11.39 -2.64 4.31
C ALA A 155 -12.68 -3.19 3.67
N ARG A 156 -13.47 -2.28 3.08
CA ARG A 156 -14.76 -2.63 2.45
C ARG A 156 -14.55 -3.26 1.08
N LEU A 157 -13.49 -2.85 0.39
CA LEU A 157 -13.09 -3.35 -0.91
C LEU A 157 -11.56 -3.36 -1.05
N GLY A 158 -11.02 -4.42 -1.58
CA GLY A 158 -9.61 -4.52 -1.93
C GLY A 158 -9.43 -5.01 -3.37
N TRP A 159 -8.44 -4.46 -4.07
CA TRP A 159 -8.03 -4.89 -5.39
C TRP A 159 -6.55 -5.25 -5.38
N LEU A 160 -6.24 -6.51 -5.68
CA LEU A 160 -4.88 -6.94 -5.98
C LEU A 160 -4.72 -7.04 -7.50
N LEU A 161 -3.92 -6.15 -8.06
CA LEU A 161 -3.64 -6.08 -9.49
C LEU A 161 -2.39 -6.91 -9.81
N LEU A 162 -2.50 -7.81 -10.78
CA LEU A 162 -1.45 -8.73 -11.22
C LEU A 162 -1.14 -8.46 -12.70
N PRO A 163 -0.31 -7.45 -13.03
CA PRO A 163 -0.12 -6.97 -14.41
C PRO A 163 0.39 -8.06 -15.36
N ASP A 164 1.36 -8.88 -14.95
CA ASP A 164 1.94 -9.93 -15.78
C ASP A 164 0.92 -11.00 -16.21
N GLU A 165 -0.15 -11.16 -15.42
CA GLU A 165 -1.22 -12.10 -15.67
C GLU A 165 -2.47 -11.40 -16.25
N GLN A 166 -2.45 -10.07 -16.38
CA GLN A 166 -3.60 -9.22 -16.69
C GLN A 166 -4.83 -9.62 -15.86
N ALA A 167 -4.60 -9.93 -14.59
CA ALA A 167 -5.62 -10.44 -13.68
C ALA A 167 -5.78 -9.54 -12.47
N VAL A 168 -6.95 -9.61 -11.86
CA VAL A 168 -7.28 -8.91 -10.62
C VAL A 168 -7.91 -9.88 -9.65
N GLU A 169 -7.53 -9.78 -8.38
CA GLU A 169 -8.26 -10.41 -7.28
C GLU A 169 -9.06 -9.32 -6.55
N VAL A 170 -10.36 -9.51 -6.47
CA VAL A 170 -11.31 -8.61 -5.80
C VAL A 170 -11.63 -9.18 -4.42
N TRP A 171 -11.29 -8.43 -3.39
CA TRP A 171 -11.50 -8.73 -1.99
C TRP A 171 -12.67 -7.90 -1.47
N ALA A 172 -13.83 -8.51 -1.25
CA ALA A 172 -15.04 -7.83 -0.79
C ALA A 172 -15.74 -8.64 0.31
N GLY A 173 -16.29 -7.94 1.29
CA GLY A 173 -16.90 -8.58 2.46
C GLY A 173 -15.89 -9.45 3.23
N SER A 174 -16.33 -10.56 3.81
CA SER A 174 -15.51 -11.49 4.61
C SER A 174 -15.17 -12.80 3.88
N GLY A 175 -15.46 -12.88 2.57
CA GLY A 175 -15.28 -14.09 1.75
C GLY A 175 -13.87 -14.22 1.16
N GLN A 176 -13.66 -15.33 0.45
CA GLN A 176 -12.47 -15.50 -0.37
C GLN A 176 -12.48 -14.51 -1.54
N PRO A 177 -11.31 -14.05 -2.02
CA PRO A 177 -11.25 -13.16 -3.16
C PRO A 177 -11.79 -13.82 -4.44
N THR A 178 -12.42 -13.01 -5.27
CA THR A 178 -12.82 -13.42 -6.60
C THR A 178 -11.76 -13.00 -7.61
N ARG A 179 -11.23 -13.96 -8.38
CA ARG A 179 -10.22 -13.68 -9.40
C ARG A 179 -10.86 -13.49 -10.78
N HIS A 180 -10.46 -12.41 -11.45
CA HIS A 180 -10.86 -12.07 -12.82
C HIS A 180 -9.61 -12.04 -13.71
N GLY A 181 -9.48 -13.00 -14.63
CA GLY A 181 -8.45 -12.99 -15.66
C GLY A 181 -8.85 -12.11 -16.85
N GLN A 182 -7.86 -11.52 -17.53
CA GLN A 182 -8.07 -10.63 -18.69
C GLN A 182 -9.04 -9.47 -18.37
N ALA A 183 -8.96 -8.97 -17.14
CA ALA A 183 -9.83 -7.89 -16.68
C ALA A 183 -9.52 -6.60 -17.43
N GLN A 184 -10.53 -5.98 -18.01
CA GLN A 184 -10.41 -4.70 -18.72
C GLN A 184 -10.84 -3.51 -17.85
N GLN A 185 -11.69 -3.76 -16.87
CA GLN A 185 -12.24 -2.74 -16.00
C GLN A 185 -12.54 -3.30 -14.62
N LEU A 186 -12.34 -2.49 -13.58
CA LEU A 186 -12.85 -2.73 -12.24
C LEU A 186 -14.00 -1.78 -11.91
N GLN A 187 -14.89 -2.23 -11.05
CA GLN A 187 -16.01 -1.43 -10.56
C GLN A 187 -16.05 -1.47 -9.03
N GLY A 188 -16.29 -0.32 -8.41
CA GLY A 188 -16.41 -0.19 -6.97
C GLY A 188 -17.70 -0.76 -6.36
N GLY A 189 -18.64 -1.19 -7.21
CA GLY A 189 -19.93 -1.77 -6.76
C GLY A 189 -20.79 -0.77 -6.01
N ALA A 190 -21.59 -1.29 -5.08
CA ALA A 190 -22.48 -0.47 -4.25
C ALA A 190 -21.71 0.36 -3.21
N GLU A 191 -20.55 -0.10 -2.78
CA GLU A 191 -19.73 0.56 -1.78
C GLU A 191 -19.09 1.85 -2.31
N PHE A 192 -18.73 1.88 -3.61
CA PHE A 192 -18.11 3.03 -4.29
C PHE A 192 -18.87 3.35 -5.58
N PRO A 193 -20.04 3.98 -5.48
CA PRO A 193 -20.93 4.19 -6.62
C PRO A 193 -20.26 4.99 -7.75
N GLY A 194 -20.30 4.44 -8.97
CA GLY A 194 -19.72 5.09 -10.14
C GLY A 194 -18.20 4.98 -10.25
N LEU A 195 -17.50 4.38 -9.27
CA LEU A 195 -16.08 4.08 -9.41
C LEU A 195 -15.89 3.02 -10.49
N LYS A 196 -15.19 3.43 -11.56
CA LYS A 196 -14.78 2.56 -12.66
C LYS A 196 -13.32 2.84 -12.97
N LEU A 197 -12.49 1.80 -12.89
CA LEU A 197 -11.07 1.87 -13.23
C LEU A 197 -10.86 1.10 -14.53
N ASP A 198 -10.46 1.80 -15.58
CA ASP A 198 -9.98 1.20 -16.82
C ASP A 198 -8.56 0.65 -16.59
N LEU A 199 -8.38 -0.63 -16.85
CA LEU A 199 -7.12 -1.32 -16.60
C LEU A 199 -6.21 -1.36 -17.84
N SER A 200 -6.69 -0.98 -19.01
CA SER A 200 -5.90 -1.03 -20.25
C SER A 200 -4.59 -0.24 -20.13
N GLU A 201 -4.64 0.96 -19.52
CA GLU A 201 -3.47 1.80 -19.28
C GLU A 201 -2.58 1.27 -18.16
N ILE A 202 -3.14 0.51 -17.21
CA ILE A 202 -2.38 -0.13 -16.14
C ILE A 202 -1.63 -1.34 -16.69
N TRP A 203 -2.25 -2.10 -17.59
CA TRP A 203 -1.60 -3.26 -18.24
C TRP A 203 -0.52 -2.84 -19.24
N ALA A 204 -0.68 -1.70 -19.90
CA ALA A 204 0.26 -1.21 -20.90
C ALA A 204 1.63 -0.75 -20.35
N GLY A 205 1.70 -0.39 -19.07
CA GLY A 205 2.93 0.06 -18.40
C GLY A 205 3.19 1.55 -18.51
#